data_b5285ccafb8fe3ff43725e509368a5c3
#
_entry.id   b5285ccafb8fe3ff43725e509368a5c3
#
_cell.length_a   1.000
_cell.length_b   1.000
_cell.length_c   1.000
_cell.angle_alpha   90.00
_cell.angle_beta   90.00
_cell.angle_gamma   90.00
#
_symmetry.space_group_name_H-M   'P 1'
#
loop_
_entity.id
_entity.type
_entity.pdbx_description
1 polymer ?
#
loop_
_entity_poly.entity_id
_entity_poly.type
_entity_poly.pdbx_seq_one_letter_code
_entity_poly.pdbx_strand_id
1 'polypeptide(L)'
;ISRSLVGSEMCIRDRACSLHISRIAEELIIWNSDAFNMITLNDKLVTGSSIMPQKKNPDPLEYLRGKTGIFIGNINSMISILKGLPLSYFKDLQDDKEIVFKTNDQLKISLSLLNDVLKNLIINKKSMLSLAEKGFTTATDLSDYIVRELGYPFRKAYIQLSLIHISEPTRLRLIA
;
A
#
# COMPACT_ATOMS: atom_id res chain seq x y z
N ILE A 1 -35.76 3.47 -6.83
CA ILE A 1 -34.39 3.81 -6.41
C ILE A 1 -33.68 4.28 -7.68
N SER A 2 -33.28 5.53 -7.72
CA SER A 2 -32.77 6.13 -8.94
C SER A 2 -31.40 5.51 -9.35
N ARG A 3 -31.19 5.35 -10.66
CA ARG A 3 -29.93 4.84 -11.21
C ARG A 3 -28.71 5.66 -10.80
N SER A 4 -28.90 6.92 -10.41
CA SER A 4 -27.83 7.83 -9.92
C SER A 4 -27.31 7.46 -8.53
N LEU A 5 -28.17 6.93 -7.64
CA LEU A 5 -27.72 6.41 -6.35
C LEU A 5 -26.80 5.21 -6.53
N VAL A 6 -27.12 4.32 -7.47
CA VAL A 6 -26.22 3.18 -7.81
C VAL A 6 -24.87 3.69 -8.34
N GLY A 7 -24.85 4.74 -9.14
CA GLY A 7 -23.61 5.37 -9.64
C GLY A 7 -22.74 5.93 -8.52
N SER A 8 -23.33 6.64 -7.55
CA SER A 8 -22.59 7.18 -6.40
C SER A 8 -22.05 6.09 -5.48
N GLU A 9 -22.80 5.04 -5.21
CA GLU A 9 -22.36 3.87 -4.44
C GLU A 9 -21.19 3.16 -5.12
N MET A 10 -21.24 2.99 -6.45
CA MET A 10 -20.13 2.45 -7.24
C MET A 10 -18.88 3.30 -7.09
N CYS A 11 -18.99 4.63 -7.26
CA CYS A 11 -17.85 5.53 -7.11
C CYS A 11 -17.25 5.50 -5.69
N ILE A 12 -18.06 5.36 -4.63
CA ILE A 12 -17.58 5.22 -3.25
C ILE A 12 -16.77 3.94 -3.10
N ARG A 13 -17.28 2.81 -3.59
CA ARG A 13 -16.59 1.53 -3.57
C ARG A 13 -15.29 1.57 -4.38
N ASP A 14 -15.32 2.13 -5.57
CA ASP A 14 -14.18 2.22 -6.48
C ASP A 14 -13.08 3.10 -5.87
N ARG A 15 -13.44 4.19 -5.17
CA ARG A 15 -12.51 5.00 -4.40
C ARG A 15 -11.87 4.21 -3.26
N ALA A 16 -12.65 3.46 -2.48
CA ALA A 16 -12.10 2.64 -1.41
C ALA A 16 -11.11 1.61 -1.96
N CYS A 17 -11.44 0.95 -3.07
CA CYS A 17 -10.54 0.04 -3.76
C CYS A 17 -9.25 0.74 -4.23
N SER A 18 -9.36 1.92 -4.83
CA SER A 18 -8.21 2.69 -5.31
C SER A 18 -7.27 3.13 -4.18
N LEU A 19 -7.79 3.44 -2.99
CA LEU A 19 -6.98 3.74 -1.82
C LEU A 19 -6.14 2.54 -1.38
N HIS A 20 -6.71 1.34 -1.41
CA HIS A 20 -5.94 0.12 -1.13
C HIS A 20 -4.88 -0.14 -2.20
N ILE A 21 -5.21 0.03 -3.47
CA ILE A 21 -4.25 -0.08 -4.58
C ILE A 21 -3.09 0.91 -4.37
N SER A 22 -3.38 2.16 -4.01
CA SER A 22 -2.36 3.18 -3.74
C SER A 22 -1.43 2.79 -2.59
N ARG A 23 -1.99 2.25 -1.50
CA ARG A 23 -1.20 1.79 -0.34
C ARG A 23 -0.29 0.62 -0.70
N ILE A 24 -0.80 -0.35 -1.45
CA ILE A 24 0.00 -1.47 -1.95
C ILE A 24 1.10 -0.97 -2.88
N ALA A 25 0.79 -0.06 -3.79
CA ALA A 25 1.77 0.52 -4.70
C ALA A 25 2.89 1.24 -3.95
N GLU A 26 2.55 2.05 -2.94
CA GLU A 26 3.54 2.75 -2.10
C GLU A 26 4.45 1.78 -1.35
N GLU A 27 3.86 0.74 -0.74
CA GLU A 27 4.61 -0.29 -0.04
C GLU A 27 5.60 -1.00 -0.97
N LEU A 28 5.16 -1.36 -2.18
CA LEU A 28 6.03 -2.01 -3.17
C LEU A 28 7.11 -1.06 -3.71
N ILE A 29 6.85 0.25 -3.81
CA ILE A 29 7.87 1.25 -4.15
C ILE A 29 8.96 1.29 -3.08
N ILE A 30 8.56 1.34 -1.81
CA ILE A 30 9.49 1.32 -0.67
C ILE A 30 10.31 0.02 -0.69
N TRP A 31 9.69 -1.12 -0.88
CA TRP A 31 10.37 -2.42 -0.92
C TRP A 31 11.32 -2.57 -2.11
N ASN A 32 11.04 -1.90 -3.23
CA ASN A 32 11.89 -1.90 -4.42
C ASN A 32 13.05 -0.90 -4.33
N SER A 33 13.05 0.01 -3.36
CA SER A 33 14.11 0.99 -3.20
C SER A 33 15.44 0.35 -2.81
N ASP A 34 16.56 0.98 -3.18
CA ASP A 34 17.91 0.49 -2.85
C ASP A 34 18.14 0.36 -1.34
N ALA A 35 17.44 1.17 -0.53
CA ALA A 35 17.56 1.14 0.93
C ALA A 35 17.02 -0.16 1.54
N PHE A 36 15.96 -0.73 0.97
CA PHE A 36 15.32 -1.95 1.46
C PHE A 36 15.64 -3.18 0.61
N ASN A 37 15.61 -3.02 -0.71
CA ASN A 37 15.92 -4.07 -1.68
C ASN A 37 15.23 -5.42 -1.37
N MET A 38 13.98 -5.35 -0.93
CA MET A 38 13.17 -6.52 -0.59
C MET A 38 12.57 -7.21 -1.81
N ILE A 39 12.29 -6.42 -2.85
CA ILE A 39 11.78 -6.88 -4.14
C ILE A 39 12.53 -6.22 -5.27
N THR A 40 12.44 -6.83 -6.45
CA THR A 40 12.90 -6.23 -7.71
C THR A 40 11.80 -6.39 -8.74
N LEU A 41 11.51 -5.33 -9.48
CA LEU A 41 10.57 -5.38 -10.60
C LEU A 41 11.28 -5.93 -11.84
N ASN A 42 10.53 -6.70 -12.64
CA ASN A 42 11.01 -7.16 -13.94
C ASN A 42 11.33 -5.97 -14.85
N ASP A 43 12.38 -6.10 -15.67
CA ASP A 43 12.82 -5.04 -16.60
C ASP A 43 11.73 -4.57 -17.59
N LYS A 44 10.70 -5.39 -17.83
CA LYS A 44 9.51 -5.00 -18.62
C LYS A 44 8.56 -4.04 -17.92
N LEU A 45 8.72 -3.91 -16.61
CA LEU A 45 7.85 -3.10 -15.73
C LEU A 45 8.57 -1.86 -15.16
N VAL A 46 9.80 -1.62 -15.59
CA VAL A 46 10.59 -0.46 -15.16
C VAL A 46 10.97 0.35 -16.37
N THR A 47 11.08 1.66 -16.19
CA THR A 47 11.64 2.54 -17.23
C THR A 47 13.02 3.01 -16.81
N GLY A 48 13.91 3.05 -17.78
CA GLY A 48 15.25 3.60 -17.62
C GLY A 48 15.24 5.14 -17.66
N SER A 49 16.34 5.72 -17.25
CA SER A 49 16.62 7.14 -17.47
C SER A 49 17.53 7.33 -18.68
N SER A 50 17.28 8.35 -19.48
CA SER A 50 18.17 8.72 -20.61
C SER A 50 19.53 9.25 -20.14
N ILE A 51 19.63 9.68 -18.87
CA ILE A 51 20.85 10.29 -18.31
C ILE A 51 21.58 9.33 -17.35
N MET A 52 20.82 8.48 -16.66
CA MET A 52 21.35 7.54 -15.65
C MET A 52 21.06 6.10 -16.04
N PRO A 53 22.02 5.39 -16.68
CA PRO A 53 21.79 4.03 -17.19
C PRO A 53 21.39 3.01 -16.11
N GLN A 54 21.82 3.24 -14.86
CA GLN A 54 21.52 2.36 -13.72
C GLN A 54 20.13 2.59 -13.12
N LYS A 55 19.44 3.69 -13.46
CA LYS A 55 18.17 4.04 -12.83
C LYS A 55 17.04 3.20 -13.40
N LYS A 56 16.33 2.48 -12.52
CA LYS A 56 15.13 1.71 -12.81
C LYS A 56 13.97 2.32 -12.04
N ASN A 57 13.09 3.03 -12.74
CA ASN A 57 11.93 3.67 -12.11
C ASN A 57 10.76 2.69 -12.03
N PRO A 58 10.07 2.57 -10.89
CA PRO A 58 8.88 1.72 -10.72
C PRO A 58 7.61 2.42 -11.26
N ASP A 59 7.65 2.90 -12.51
CA ASP A 59 6.59 3.71 -13.13
C ASP A 59 5.19 3.12 -13.01
N PRO A 60 4.95 1.78 -13.18
CA PRO A 60 3.64 1.20 -13.00
C PRO A 60 3.07 1.42 -11.60
N LEU A 61 3.92 1.34 -10.57
CA LEU A 61 3.51 1.55 -9.19
C LEU A 61 3.24 3.04 -8.91
N GLU A 62 4.09 3.92 -9.43
CA GLU A 62 3.88 5.37 -9.32
C GLU A 62 2.60 5.81 -10.04
N TYR A 63 2.34 5.24 -11.21
CA TYR A 63 1.08 5.44 -11.93
C TYR A 63 -0.14 5.02 -11.09
N LEU A 64 -0.11 3.81 -10.51
CA LEU A 64 -1.19 3.31 -9.65
C LEU A 64 -1.43 4.22 -8.45
N ARG A 65 -0.37 4.67 -7.79
CA ARG A 65 -0.44 5.62 -6.67
C ARG A 65 -1.08 6.94 -7.08
N GLY A 66 -0.64 7.52 -8.20
CA GLY A 66 -1.12 8.80 -8.71
C GLY A 66 -2.60 8.75 -9.15
N LYS A 67 -3.05 7.62 -9.72
CA LYS A 67 -4.44 7.45 -10.18
C LYS A 67 -5.50 7.60 -9.08
N THR A 68 -5.15 7.33 -7.85
CA THR A 68 -6.06 7.50 -6.70
C THR A 68 -6.62 8.93 -6.60
N GLY A 69 -5.83 9.93 -6.98
CA GLY A 69 -6.32 11.32 -7.04
C GLY A 69 -7.50 11.51 -7.99
N ILE A 70 -7.52 10.81 -9.12
CA ILE A 70 -8.62 10.86 -10.09
C ILE A 70 -9.89 10.26 -9.48
N PHE A 71 -9.80 9.13 -8.77
CA PHE A 71 -10.95 8.51 -8.11
C PHE A 71 -11.54 9.43 -7.04
N ILE A 72 -10.70 10.13 -6.27
CA ILE A 72 -11.13 11.11 -5.28
C ILE A 72 -11.83 12.30 -5.96
N GLY A 73 -11.28 12.80 -7.07
CA GLY A 73 -11.88 13.88 -7.86
C GLY A 73 -13.25 13.47 -8.42
N ASN A 74 -13.36 12.28 -8.98
CA ASN A 74 -14.59 11.75 -9.55
C ASN A 74 -15.72 11.62 -8.53
N ILE A 75 -15.44 11.14 -7.30
CA ILE A 75 -16.49 11.09 -6.27
C ILE A 75 -16.90 12.46 -5.80
N ASN A 76 -15.97 13.41 -5.69
CA ASN A 76 -16.30 14.78 -5.34
C ASN A 76 -17.19 15.44 -6.42
N SER A 77 -16.90 15.19 -7.69
CA SER A 77 -17.75 15.64 -8.81
C SER A 77 -19.14 15.01 -8.73
N MET A 78 -19.24 13.70 -8.46
CA MET A 78 -20.52 13.01 -8.29
C MET A 78 -21.34 13.59 -7.14
N ILE A 79 -20.72 13.81 -5.98
CA ILE A 79 -21.38 14.42 -4.82
C ILE A 79 -21.87 15.84 -5.16
N SER A 80 -21.08 16.60 -5.92
CA SER A 80 -21.44 17.96 -6.32
C SER A 80 -22.63 17.98 -7.28
N ILE A 81 -22.74 17.03 -8.19
CA ILE A 81 -23.90 16.89 -9.09
C ILE A 81 -25.16 16.55 -8.28
N LEU A 82 -25.05 15.64 -7.31
CA LEU A 82 -26.18 15.21 -6.50
C LEU A 82 -26.64 16.22 -5.45
N LYS A 83 -25.75 17.15 -5.07
CA LYS A 83 -26.01 18.12 -4.02
C LYS A 83 -27.17 19.04 -4.40
N GLY A 84 -28.19 19.11 -3.53
CA GLY A 84 -29.31 20.05 -3.67
C GLY A 84 -30.38 19.62 -4.69
N LEU A 85 -30.24 18.43 -5.32
CA LEU A 85 -31.27 17.91 -6.20
C LEU A 85 -32.45 17.33 -5.37
N PRO A 86 -33.69 17.62 -5.75
CA PRO A 86 -34.87 16.97 -5.18
C PRO A 86 -34.91 15.48 -5.53
N LEU A 87 -35.73 14.73 -4.80
CA LEU A 87 -35.97 13.30 -5.09
C LEU A 87 -36.73 13.17 -6.41
N SER A 88 -36.07 12.85 -7.47
CA SER A 88 -36.58 12.47 -8.80
C SER A 88 -35.43 12.56 -9.82
N TYR A 89 -35.75 12.42 -11.11
CA TYR A 89 -34.76 12.58 -12.17
C TYR A 89 -34.72 14.05 -12.63
N PHE A 90 -33.53 14.63 -12.62
CA PHE A 90 -33.22 15.93 -13.18
C PHE A 90 -32.15 15.83 -14.26
N LYS A 91 -32.10 16.81 -15.15
CA LYS A 91 -31.15 16.82 -16.28
C LYS A 91 -29.69 16.77 -15.85
N ASP A 92 -29.38 17.34 -14.68
CA ASP A 92 -28.06 17.31 -14.02
C ASP A 92 -27.50 15.88 -13.89
N LEU A 93 -28.40 14.88 -13.70
CA LEU A 93 -28.02 13.47 -13.61
C LEU A 93 -27.60 12.86 -14.96
N GLN A 94 -27.49 13.66 -16.01
CA GLN A 94 -26.95 13.20 -17.29
C GLN A 94 -25.43 13.06 -17.24
N ASP A 95 -24.77 13.95 -16.49
CA ASP A 95 -23.30 14.00 -16.37
C ASP A 95 -22.73 12.93 -15.44
N ASP A 96 -23.55 12.30 -14.61
CA ASP A 96 -23.14 11.23 -13.69
C ASP A 96 -22.56 10.00 -14.42
N LYS A 97 -23.10 9.69 -15.60
CA LYS A 97 -22.75 8.48 -16.36
C LYS A 97 -21.33 8.50 -16.87
N GLU A 98 -20.86 9.63 -17.36
CA GLU A 98 -19.49 9.78 -17.85
C GLU A 98 -18.50 9.54 -16.72
N ILE A 99 -18.76 10.09 -15.54
CA ILE A 99 -17.92 9.92 -14.36
C ILE A 99 -17.86 8.45 -13.96
N VAL A 100 -19.01 7.75 -13.89
CA VAL A 100 -19.09 6.35 -13.50
C VAL A 100 -18.35 5.46 -14.49
N PHE A 101 -18.56 5.65 -15.79
CA PHE A 101 -17.91 4.81 -16.82
C PHE A 101 -16.40 5.02 -16.83
N LYS A 102 -15.93 6.26 -16.80
CA LYS A 102 -14.49 6.57 -16.71
C LYS A 102 -13.85 5.97 -15.45
N THR A 103 -14.53 6.07 -14.32
CA THR A 103 -14.06 5.52 -13.05
C THR A 103 -13.92 3.99 -13.13
N ASN A 104 -14.93 3.31 -13.64
CA ASN A 104 -14.92 1.85 -13.81
C ASN A 104 -13.79 1.38 -14.75
N ASP A 105 -13.60 2.05 -15.89
CA ASP A 105 -12.57 1.67 -16.84
C ASP A 105 -11.17 1.92 -16.27
N GLN A 106 -10.96 3.03 -15.57
CA GLN A 106 -9.70 3.30 -14.87
C GLN A 106 -9.42 2.28 -13.77
N LEU A 107 -10.45 1.82 -13.05
CA LEU A 107 -10.29 0.79 -12.02
C LEU A 107 -9.88 -0.55 -12.62
N LYS A 108 -10.51 -0.96 -13.72
CA LYS A 108 -10.15 -2.19 -14.45
C LYS A 108 -8.69 -2.16 -14.91
N ILE A 109 -8.26 -1.04 -15.50
CA ILE A 109 -6.87 -0.85 -15.92
C ILE A 109 -5.92 -0.93 -14.72
N SER A 110 -6.26 -0.27 -13.62
CA SER A 110 -5.44 -0.26 -12.41
C SER A 110 -5.31 -1.65 -11.80
N LEU A 111 -6.39 -2.42 -11.74
CA LEU A 111 -6.38 -3.80 -11.24
C LEU A 111 -5.58 -4.74 -12.14
N SER A 112 -5.71 -4.60 -13.47
CA SER A 112 -4.92 -5.38 -14.42
C SER A 112 -3.43 -5.08 -14.27
N LEU A 113 -3.06 -3.80 -14.19
CA LEU A 113 -1.67 -3.39 -14.02
C LEU A 113 -1.08 -3.87 -12.68
N LEU A 114 -1.84 -3.77 -11.58
CA LEU A 114 -1.40 -4.29 -10.29
C LEU A 114 -1.19 -5.80 -10.35
N ASN A 115 -2.10 -6.54 -10.98
CA ASN A 115 -1.96 -7.98 -11.16
C ASN A 115 -0.70 -8.35 -11.96
N ASP A 116 -0.39 -7.58 -13.02
CA ASP A 116 0.80 -7.80 -13.83
C ASP A 116 2.09 -7.50 -13.03
N VAL A 117 2.08 -6.46 -12.21
CA VAL A 117 3.17 -6.16 -11.31
C VAL A 117 3.38 -7.31 -10.32
N LEU A 118 2.32 -7.76 -9.62
CA LEU A 118 2.40 -8.81 -8.61
C LEU A 118 2.86 -10.16 -9.18
N LYS A 119 2.48 -10.48 -10.41
CA LYS A 119 2.91 -11.71 -11.09
C LYS A 119 4.38 -11.70 -11.51
N ASN A 120 4.94 -10.53 -11.75
CA ASN A 120 6.28 -10.37 -12.33
C ASN A 120 7.30 -9.79 -11.34
N LEU A 121 6.95 -9.55 -10.08
CA LEU A 121 7.91 -9.12 -9.08
C LEU A 121 8.78 -10.29 -8.61
N ILE A 122 10.03 -9.99 -8.31
CA ILE A 122 11.02 -10.95 -7.81
C ILE A 122 11.27 -10.64 -6.33
N ILE A 123 11.11 -11.65 -5.48
CA ILE A 123 11.29 -11.50 -4.02
C ILE A 123 12.76 -11.76 -3.65
N ASN A 124 13.39 -10.81 -2.98
CA ASN A 124 14.74 -10.94 -2.44
C ASN A 124 14.69 -11.44 -0.99
N LYS A 125 14.56 -12.76 -0.83
CA LYS A 125 14.45 -13.41 0.48
C LYS A 125 15.62 -13.11 1.41
N LYS A 126 16.85 -12.93 0.87
CA LYS A 126 18.04 -12.63 1.69
C LYS A 126 17.96 -11.25 2.34
N SER A 127 17.57 -10.23 1.57
CA SER A 127 17.36 -8.88 2.12
C SER A 127 16.25 -8.84 3.14
N MET A 128 15.12 -9.50 2.87
CA MET A 128 14.01 -9.58 3.81
C MET A 128 14.42 -10.23 5.13
N LEU A 129 15.14 -11.36 5.08
CA LEU A 129 15.62 -12.04 6.27
C LEU A 129 16.58 -11.17 7.07
N SER A 130 17.58 -10.57 6.40
CA SER A 130 18.53 -9.67 7.06
C SER A 130 17.87 -8.47 7.73
N LEU A 131 16.83 -7.89 7.12
CA LEU A 131 16.09 -6.78 7.73
C LEU A 131 15.23 -7.24 8.91
N ALA A 132 14.62 -8.42 8.83
CA ALA A 132 13.85 -9.00 9.92
C ALA A 132 14.74 -9.29 11.14
N GLU A 133 15.93 -9.83 10.93
CA GLU A 133 16.91 -10.11 11.99
C GLU A 133 17.39 -8.82 12.69
N LYS A 134 17.66 -7.76 11.93
CA LYS A 134 18.08 -6.45 12.48
C LYS A 134 17.00 -5.80 13.35
N GLY A 135 15.72 -6.04 13.05
CA GLY A 135 14.59 -5.41 13.74
C GLY A 135 14.11 -6.14 14.99
N PHE A 136 14.72 -7.28 15.36
CA PHE A 136 14.25 -8.13 16.47
C PHE A 136 12.74 -8.44 16.40
N THR A 137 12.21 -8.63 15.19
CA THR A 137 10.78 -8.82 14.94
C THR A 137 10.17 -10.01 15.68
N THR A 138 10.99 -11.00 16.06
CA THR A 138 10.62 -12.20 16.82
C THR A 138 10.65 -12.02 18.33
N ALA A 139 10.94 -10.81 18.86
CA ALA A 139 11.01 -10.57 20.29
C ALA A 139 9.68 -10.87 21.01
N THR A 140 8.55 -10.61 20.38
CA THR A 140 7.22 -10.95 20.90
C THR A 140 7.03 -12.46 21.00
N ASP A 141 7.41 -13.20 19.98
CA ASP A 141 7.32 -14.67 19.96
C ASP A 141 8.19 -15.27 21.06
N LEU A 142 9.36 -14.67 21.34
CA LEU A 142 10.22 -15.05 22.46
C LEU A 142 9.57 -14.74 23.80
N SER A 143 8.85 -13.62 23.94
CA SER A 143 8.06 -13.32 25.13
C SER A 143 7.00 -14.39 25.39
N ASP A 144 6.27 -14.77 24.34
CA ASP A 144 5.22 -15.78 24.43
C ASP A 144 5.80 -17.17 24.74
N TYR A 145 6.96 -17.49 24.19
CA TYR A 145 7.69 -18.72 24.52
C TYR A 145 8.07 -18.76 26.02
N ILE A 146 8.64 -17.68 26.57
CA ILE A 146 9.02 -17.57 27.97
C ILE A 146 7.79 -17.73 28.89
N VAL A 147 6.65 -17.17 28.52
CA VAL A 147 5.40 -17.34 29.27
C VAL A 147 4.94 -18.79 29.24
N ARG A 148 4.94 -19.42 28.07
CA ARG A 148 4.37 -20.74 27.83
C ARG A 148 5.23 -21.87 28.43
N GLU A 149 6.53 -21.80 28.19
CA GLU A 149 7.46 -22.88 28.56
C GLU A 149 8.12 -22.70 29.94
N LEU A 150 8.32 -21.44 30.36
CA LEU A 150 8.98 -21.13 31.64
C LEU A 150 8.00 -20.66 32.73
N GLY A 151 6.69 -20.52 32.40
CA GLY A 151 5.66 -20.15 33.36
C GLY A 151 5.77 -18.70 33.88
N TYR A 152 6.52 -17.83 33.24
CA TYR A 152 6.65 -16.44 33.66
C TYR A 152 5.37 -15.64 33.37
N PRO A 153 4.96 -14.70 34.26
CA PRO A 153 3.94 -13.73 33.88
C PRO A 153 4.39 -12.90 32.67
N PHE A 154 3.50 -12.68 31.68
CA PHE A 154 3.82 -11.97 30.43
C PHE A 154 4.54 -10.63 30.68
N ARG A 155 4.07 -9.84 31.64
CA ARG A 155 4.69 -8.56 32.00
C ARG A 155 6.15 -8.69 32.41
N LYS A 156 6.51 -9.77 33.14
CA LYS A 156 7.89 -10.03 33.55
C LYS A 156 8.77 -10.45 32.37
N ALA A 157 8.27 -11.31 31.49
CA ALA A 157 8.94 -11.70 30.26
C ALA A 157 9.18 -10.48 29.35
N TYR A 158 8.17 -9.63 29.17
CA TYR A 158 8.27 -8.39 28.40
C TYR A 158 9.33 -7.43 28.97
N ILE A 159 9.35 -7.19 30.28
CA ILE A 159 10.34 -6.31 30.91
C ILE A 159 11.76 -6.85 30.72
N GLN A 160 11.97 -8.14 30.89
CA GLN A 160 13.29 -8.76 30.68
C GLN A 160 13.78 -8.61 29.24
N LEU A 161 12.91 -8.82 28.24
CA LEU A 161 13.26 -8.63 26.83
C LEU A 161 13.48 -7.17 26.46
N SER A 162 12.72 -6.24 27.05
CA SER A 162 12.92 -4.81 26.80
C SER A 162 14.27 -4.30 27.31
N LEU A 163 14.83 -4.90 28.35
CA LEU A 163 16.16 -4.56 28.87
C LEU A 163 17.29 -4.92 27.91
N ILE A 164 17.13 -5.93 27.06
CA ILE A 164 18.11 -6.29 26.03
C ILE A 164 18.30 -5.13 25.05
N HIS A 165 17.23 -4.46 24.64
CA HIS A 165 17.30 -3.31 23.75
C HIS A 165 17.94 -2.06 24.39
N ILE A 166 17.86 -1.94 25.72
CA ILE A 166 18.39 -0.78 26.46
C ILE A 166 19.86 -0.99 26.83
N SER A 167 20.27 -2.21 27.18
CA SER A 167 21.62 -2.50 27.68
C SER A 167 22.63 -2.82 26.56
N GLU A 168 22.24 -3.49 25.49
CA GLU A 168 23.11 -3.89 24.39
C GLU A 168 23.75 -2.70 23.63
N PRO A 169 23.00 -1.66 23.22
CA PRO A 169 23.58 -0.51 22.53
C PRO A 169 24.63 0.24 23.37
N THR A 170 24.51 0.17 24.69
CA THR A 170 25.45 0.84 25.61
C THR A 170 26.74 0.05 25.74
N ARG A 171 26.71 -1.26 25.71
CA ARG A 171 27.91 -2.12 25.75
C ARG A 171 28.74 -2.02 24.47
N LEU A 172 28.12 -1.97 23.30
CA LEU A 172 28.81 -1.80 22.01
C LEU A 172 29.53 -0.46 21.89
N ARG A 173 29.07 0.61 22.56
CA ARG A 173 29.72 1.91 22.61
C ARG A 173 30.92 1.96 23.56
N LEU A 174 31.02 1.03 24.50
CA LEU A 174 32.12 0.95 25.48
C LEU A 174 33.28 0.08 24.98
N ILE A 175 33.12 -0.63 23.85
CA ILE A 175 34.15 -1.50 23.27
C ILE A 175 34.76 -0.87 22.00
N ALA A 176 34.23 0.22 21.53
CA ALA A 176 34.77 1.04 20.44
C ALA A 176 35.43 2.32 20.99
#